data_bae0038e194d7be2a03570229680892d
#
_entry.id   bae0038e194d7be2a03570229680892d
#
_cell.length_a   1.000
_cell.length_b   1.000
_cell.length_c   1.000
_cell.angle_alpha   90.00
_cell.angle_beta   90.00
_cell.angle_gamma   90.00
#
_symmetry.space_group_name_H-M   'P 1'
#
loop_
_entity.id
_entity.type
_entity.pdbx_description
1 polymer ?
#
loop_
_entity_poly.entity_id
_entity_poly.type
_entity_poly.pdbx_seq_one_letter_code
_entity_poly.pdbx_strand_id
1 'polypeptide(L)'
;MREPIYKSRPVEPNPARFGGERVNDFIVLSEAFSNCYLIETPEGNVQLNAGMGMEAPVIAANFKRFNNNPTHSLIFTQGHVDHVGGTAYFREQHPGVQVIAGAKNPEHQAYDARLATFRGSRSAFAFTDKFARAFADYA
;
A
#
# COMPACT_ATOMS: atom_id res chain seq x y z
N MET A 1 -18.04 15.94 -28.74
CA MET A 1 -18.24 15.26 -27.43
C MET A 1 -16.86 14.81 -26.97
N ARG A 2 -16.36 15.24 -25.80
CA ARG A 2 -15.06 14.77 -25.27
C ARG A 2 -15.22 13.31 -24.83
N GLU A 3 -14.33 12.42 -25.29
CA GLU A 3 -14.33 11.06 -24.79
C GLU A 3 -14.15 11.04 -23.26
N PRO A 4 -14.86 10.16 -22.55
CA PRO A 4 -14.69 10.01 -21.11
C PRO A 4 -13.23 9.65 -20.77
N ILE A 5 -12.65 10.34 -19.81
CA ILE A 5 -11.24 10.20 -19.38
C ILE A 5 -10.87 8.74 -19.06
N TYR A 6 -11.82 7.92 -18.60
CA TYR A 6 -11.61 6.51 -18.28
C TYR A 6 -11.48 5.57 -19.49
N LYS A 7 -11.77 6.04 -20.74
CA LYS A 7 -11.53 5.25 -21.95
C LYS A 7 -10.08 5.32 -22.44
N SER A 8 -9.33 6.34 -22.03
CA SER A 8 -7.97 6.56 -22.52
C SER A 8 -6.87 5.83 -21.76
N ARG A 9 -7.15 5.37 -20.54
CA ARG A 9 -6.28 4.48 -19.74
C ARG A 9 -7.16 3.65 -18.83
N PRO A 10 -7.26 2.33 -19.03
CA PRO A 10 -7.80 1.49 -17.97
C PRO A 10 -6.88 1.67 -16.76
N VAL A 11 -7.39 2.32 -15.71
CA VAL A 11 -6.73 2.31 -14.40
C VAL A 11 -6.87 0.89 -13.88
N GLU A 12 -5.92 0.05 -14.27
CA GLU A 12 -5.84 -1.28 -13.72
C GLU A 12 -5.05 -1.19 -12.42
N PRO A 13 -5.68 -1.43 -11.27
CA PRO A 13 -4.93 -1.59 -10.03
C PRO A 13 -4.00 -2.80 -10.21
N ASN A 14 -2.71 -2.55 -10.20
CA ASN A 14 -1.71 -3.60 -10.28
C ASN A 14 -1.26 -3.95 -8.86
N PRO A 15 -1.13 -5.25 -8.54
CA PRO A 15 -0.51 -5.68 -7.30
C PRO A 15 0.97 -5.22 -7.25
N ALA A 16 1.52 -5.17 -6.05
CA ALA A 16 2.92 -4.79 -5.85
C ALA A 16 3.86 -5.65 -6.71
N ARG A 17 4.85 -5.01 -7.32
CA ARG A 17 5.90 -5.67 -8.11
C ARG A 17 7.25 -5.44 -7.47
N PHE A 18 8.13 -6.44 -7.59
CA PHE A 18 9.52 -6.26 -7.20
C PHE A 18 10.21 -5.24 -8.10
N GLY A 19 10.96 -4.32 -7.50
CA GLY A 19 11.71 -3.32 -8.24
C GLY A 19 11.91 -2.03 -7.44
N GLY A 20 10.85 -1.37 -7.10
CA GLY A 20 10.89 -0.03 -6.51
C GLY A 20 11.53 1.01 -7.46
N GLU A 21 11.25 2.26 -7.26
CA GLU A 21 11.76 3.35 -8.08
C GLU A 21 12.18 4.53 -7.21
N ARG A 22 13.34 5.11 -7.49
CA ARG A 22 13.75 6.36 -6.87
C ARG A 22 13.10 7.54 -7.59
N VAL A 23 12.17 8.22 -6.91
CA VAL A 23 11.45 9.37 -7.46
C VAL A 23 12.32 10.62 -7.48
N ASN A 24 13.12 10.81 -6.42
CA ASN A 24 14.09 11.91 -6.28
C ASN A 24 15.16 11.51 -5.25
N ASP A 25 15.97 12.47 -4.81
CA ASP A 25 17.12 12.22 -3.92
C ASP A 25 16.77 11.58 -2.58
N PHE A 26 15.53 11.71 -2.11
CA PHE A 26 15.08 11.23 -0.79
C PHE A 26 13.74 10.50 -0.78
N ILE A 27 13.10 10.27 -1.94
CA ILE A 27 11.83 9.54 -2.03
C ILE A 27 11.99 8.31 -2.91
N VAL A 28 11.57 7.17 -2.38
CA VAL A 28 11.44 5.89 -3.09
C VAL A 28 9.97 5.51 -3.21
N LEU A 29 9.55 5.10 -4.39
CA LEU A 29 8.23 4.55 -4.69
C LEU A 29 8.28 3.02 -4.73
N SER A 30 7.34 2.38 -4.09
CA SER A 30 6.94 1.01 -4.37
C SER A 30 5.54 1.02 -4.96
N GLU A 31 5.42 0.71 -6.26
CA GLU A 31 4.12 0.51 -6.86
C GLU A 31 3.44 -0.69 -6.21
N ALA A 32 2.16 -0.53 -5.89
CA ALA A 32 1.30 -1.54 -5.31
C ALA A 32 -0.14 -1.23 -5.70
N PHE A 33 -1.11 -1.99 -5.21
CA PHE A 33 -2.53 -1.67 -5.40
C PHE A 33 -2.83 -0.22 -4.98
N SER A 34 -2.24 0.23 -3.88
CA SER A 34 -2.05 1.64 -3.53
C SER A 34 -0.57 1.91 -3.36
N ASN A 35 -0.06 2.89 -4.06
CA ASN A 35 1.35 3.24 -4.02
C ASN A 35 1.82 3.53 -2.59
N CYS A 36 2.99 3.00 -2.27
CA CYS A 36 3.68 3.26 -1.01
C CYS A 36 4.97 4.03 -1.27
N TYR A 37 5.29 4.96 -0.38
CA TYR A 37 6.50 5.76 -0.50
C TYR A 37 7.35 5.65 0.74
N LEU A 38 8.66 5.58 0.56
CA LEU A 38 9.64 5.74 1.62
C LEU A 38 10.29 7.10 1.46
N ILE A 39 10.26 7.91 2.51
CA ILE A 39 10.90 9.20 2.59
C ILE A 39 12.11 9.04 3.50
N GLU A 40 13.29 9.25 2.96
CA GLU A 40 14.56 9.17 3.68
C GLU A 40 14.79 10.47 4.42
N THR A 41 15.06 10.39 5.72
CA THR A 41 15.40 11.55 6.55
C THR A 41 16.66 11.28 7.38
N PRO A 42 17.36 12.31 7.91
CA PRO A 42 18.53 12.10 8.76
C PRO A 42 18.24 11.29 10.03
N GLU A 43 17.00 11.35 10.53
CA GLU A 43 16.57 10.66 11.76
C GLU A 43 16.08 9.22 11.49
N GLY A 44 16.04 8.80 10.24
CA GLY A 44 15.48 7.51 9.80
C GLY A 44 14.42 7.70 8.72
N ASN A 45 13.63 6.68 8.45
CA ASN A 45 12.67 6.70 7.36
C ASN A 45 11.25 7.04 7.84
N VAL A 46 10.52 7.73 6.98
CA VAL A 46 9.06 7.89 7.07
C VAL A 46 8.43 7.13 5.92
N GLN A 47 7.49 6.24 6.23
CA GLN A 47 6.77 5.49 5.20
C GLN A 47 5.35 6.03 5.04
N LEU A 48 4.91 6.25 3.79
CA LEU A 48 3.52 6.58 3.45
C LEU A 48 2.83 5.32 2.92
N ASN A 49 1.71 4.97 3.55
CA ASN A 49 0.91 3.77 3.31
C ASN A 49 1.66 2.45 3.56
N ALA A 50 0.92 1.38 3.72
CA ALA A 50 1.43 0.05 4.02
C ALA A 50 1.07 -1.00 2.95
N GLY A 51 0.30 -0.62 1.92
CA GLY A 51 -0.25 -1.56 0.96
C GLY A 51 -1.27 -2.52 1.58
N MET A 52 -1.70 -3.50 0.82
CA MET A 52 -2.43 -4.65 1.34
C MET A 52 -1.50 -5.55 2.16
N GLY A 53 -2.06 -6.32 3.11
CA GLY A 53 -1.27 -7.22 3.95
C GLY A 53 -0.38 -8.19 3.16
N MET A 54 -0.87 -8.72 2.04
CA MET A 54 -0.12 -9.63 1.18
C MET A 54 0.98 -8.94 0.36
N GLU A 55 0.89 -7.64 0.12
CA GLU A 55 1.87 -6.86 -0.63
C GLU A 55 3.02 -6.34 0.26
N ALA A 56 2.80 -6.26 1.57
CA ALA A 56 3.74 -5.66 2.50
C ALA A 56 5.16 -6.25 2.43
N PRO A 57 5.37 -7.59 2.28
CA PRO A 57 6.70 -8.15 2.11
C PRO A 57 7.41 -7.65 0.84
N VAL A 58 6.69 -7.51 -0.27
CA VAL A 58 7.22 -7.00 -1.55
C VAL A 58 7.60 -5.54 -1.43
N ILE A 59 6.71 -4.73 -0.84
CA ILE A 59 6.95 -3.30 -0.57
C ILE A 59 8.19 -3.12 0.30
N ALA A 60 8.31 -3.90 1.38
CA ALA A 60 9.49 -3.85 2.25
C ALA A 60 10.78 -4.25 1.51
N ALA A 61 10.73 -5.29 0.68
CA ALA A 61 11.87 -5.70 -0.13
C ALA A 61 12.29 -4.60 -1.11
N ASN A 62 11.31 -3.91 -1.73
CA ASN A 62 11.58 -2.79 -2.62
C ASN A 62 12.31 -1.65 -1.89
N PHE A 63 11.84 -1.25 -0.72
CA PHE A 63 12.46 -0.19 0.06
C PHE A 63 13.87 -0.56 0.55
N LYS A 64 14.07 -1.80 1.01
CA LYS A 64 15.39 -2.31 1.46
C LYS A 64 16.47 -2.26 0.38
N ARG A 65 16.11 -2.24 -0.88
CA ARG A 65 17.09 -2.09 -1.99
C ARG A 65 17.72 -0.70 -2.03
N PHE A 66 17.07 0.30 -1.47
CA PHE A 66 17.53 1.69 -1.50
C PHE A 66 18.06 2.15 -0.15
N ASN A 67 17.39 1.75 0.93
CA ASN A 67 17.73 2.21 2.27
C ASN A 67 17.34 1.16 3.32
N ASN A 68 18.26 0.88 4.25
CA ASN A 68 18.04 -0.06 5.36
C ASN A 68 17.88 0.64 6.72
N ASN A 69 17.76 1.97 6.74
CA ASN A 69 17.52 2.70 7.97
C ASN A 69 16.16 2.30 8.58
N PRO A 70 16.03 2.33 9.90
CA PRO A 70 14.76 2.03 10.54
C PRO A 70 13.68 3.04 10.13
N THR A 71 12.47 2.54 9.92
CA THR A 71 11.29 3.39 9.71
C THR A 71 10.73 3.78 11.07
N HIS A 72 10.73 5.07 11.41
CA HIS A 72 10.21 5.59 12.66
C HIS A 72 8.74 5.99 12.60
N SER A 73 8.23 6.32 11.40
CA SER A 73 6.84 6.73 11.22
C SER A 73 6.21 6.05 10.01
N LEU A 74 4.98 5.60 10.19
CA LEU A 74 4.11 5.05 9.16
C LEU A 74 2.85 5.91 9.08
N ILE A 75 2.68 6.63 7.98
CA ILE A 75 1.62 7.62 7.80
C ILE A 75 0.60 7.11 6.79
N PHE A 76 -0.66 7.11 7.15
CA PHE A 76 -1.74 6.71 6.25
C PHE A 76 -2.44 7.90 5.62
N THR A 77 -2.58 7.86 4.31
CA THR A 77 -3.32 8.88 3.54
C THR A 77 -4.83 8.70 3.67
N GLN A 78 -5.28 7.46 3.91
CA GLN A 78 -6.68 7.09 4.13
C GLN A 78 -6.81 5.73 4.84
N GLY A 79 -8.04 5.30 5.17
CA GLY A 79 -8.32 4.11 5.97
C GLY A 79 -8.68 2.84 5.18
N HIS A 80 -8.63 2.82 3.85
CA HIS A 80 -8.92 1.61 3.08
C HIS A 80 -7.82 0.55 3.24
N VAL A 81 -8.19 -0.71 3.05
CA VAL A 81 -7.32 -1.87 3.27
C VAL A 81 -6.04 -1.86 2.43
N ASP A 82 -6.09 -1.30 1.24
CA ASP A 82 -4.94 -1.14 0.34
C ASP A 82 -3.94 -0.08 0.80
N HIS A 83 -4.31 0.75 1.78
CA HIS A 83 -3.40 1.72 2.42
C HIS A 83 -2.90 1.26 3.79
N VAL A 84 -3.74 0.55 4.55
CA VAL A 84 -3.46 0.22 5.96
C VAL A 84 -3.20 -1.27 6.20
N GLY A 85 -3.51 -2.14 5.24
CA GLY A 85 -3.53 -3.60 5.44
C GLY A 85 -2.20 -4.21 5.85
N GLY A 86 -1.09 -3.65 5.39
CA GLY A 86 0.27 -4.10 5.72
C GLY A 86 0.80 -3.62 7.08
N THR A 87 0.00 -2.89 7.87
CA THR A 87 0.46 -2.27 9.14
C THR A 87 1.09 -3.28 10.11
N ALA A 88 0.47 -4.45 10.29
CA ALA A 88 0.99 -5.47 11.20
C ALA A 88 2.41 -5.90 10.80
N TYR A 89 2.61 -6.18 9.52
CA TYR A 89 3.91 -6.56 8.98
C TYR A 89 4.98 -5.48 9.26
N PHE A 90 4.69 -4.21 8.96
CA PHE A 90 5.67 -3.13 9.18
C PHE A 90 5.94 -2.86 10.66
N ARG A 91 4.98 -3.08 11.55
CA ARG A 91 5.21 -2.99 13.00
C ARG A 91 6.13 -4.09 13.52
N GLU A 92 6.08 -5.29 12.94
CA GLU A 92 7.03 -6.36 13.24
C GLU A 92 8.43 -6.06 12.72
N GLN A 93 8.53 -5.51 11.50
CA GLN A 93 9.82 -5.15 10.90
C GLN A 93 10.49 -3.95 11.58
N HIS A 94 9.70 -3.04 12.14
CA HIS A 94 10.17 -1.79 12.78
C HIS A 94 9.52 -1.64 14.16
N PRO A 95 10.01 -2.36 15.18
CA PRO A 95 9.51 -2.22 16.55
C PRO A 95 9.57 -0.77 17.02
N GLY A 96 8.45 -0.25 17.53
CA GLY A 96 8.35 1.14 17.97
C GLY A 96 7.94 2.15 16.88
N VAL A 97 7.69 1.70 15.64
CA VAL A 97 7.19 2.59 14.59
C VAL A 97 5.89 3.30 15.03
N GLN A 98 5.87 4.61 14.88
CA GLN A 98 4.69 5.42 15.17
C GLN A 98 3.72 5.35 13.98
N VAL A 99 2.48 4.97 14.24
CA VAL A 99 1.43 4.96 13.21
C VAL A 99 0.64 6.25 13.31
N ILE A 100 0.61 7.02 12.22
CA ILE A 100 -0.02 8.33 12.12
C ILE A 100 -1.11 8.27 11.07
N ALA A 101 -2.32 8.72 11.42
CA ALA A 101 -3.47 8.75 10.52
C ALA A 101 -4.39 9.92 10.86
N GLY A 102 -5.28 10.26 9.93
CA GLY A 102 -6.36 11.21 10.21
C GLY A 102 -7.26 10.72 11.36
N ALA A 103 -7.75 11.62 12.20
CA ALA A 103 -8.53 11.28 13.39
C ALA A 103 -9.78 10.42 13.09
N LYS A 104 -10.35 10.54 11.89
CA LYS A 104 -11.52 9.76 11.46
C LYS A 104 -11.17 8.41 10.81
N ASN A 105 -9.89 8.07 10.69
CA ASN A 105 -9.45 6.84 10.05
C ASN A 105 -10.04 5.57 10.72
N PRO A 106 -10.05 5.43 12.07
CA PRO A 106 -10.66 4.28 12.73
C PRO A 106 -12.16 4.15 12.46
N GLU A 107 -12.89 5.27 12.41
CA GLU A 107 -14.33 5.28 12.08
C GLU A 107 -14.57 4.79 10.65
N HIS A 108 -13.76 5.24 9.71
CA HIS A 108 -13.81 4.83 8.32
C HIS A 108 -13.51 3.34 8.15
N GLN A 109 -12.50 2.80 8.84
CA GLN A 109 -12.19 1.37 8.83
C GLN A 109 -13.33 0.53 9.41
N ALA A 110 -13.95 0.97 10.52
CA ALA A 110 -15.10 0.30 11.11
C ALA A 110 -16.32 0.31 10.18
N TYR A 111 -16.54 1.38 9.43
CA TYR A 111 -17.58 1.45 8.41
C TYR A 111 -17.31 0.47 7.27
N ASP A 112 -16.08 0.43 6.74
CA ASP A 112 -15.69 -0.49 5.69
C ASP A 112 -15.81 -1.95 6.12
N ALA A 113 -15.41 -2.28 7.35
CA ALA A 113 -15.53 -3.61 7.92
C ALA A 113 -16.99 -4.08 7.96
N ARG A 114 -17.96 -3.21 8.30
CA ARG A 114 -19.39 -3.55 8.28
C ARG A 114 -19.92 -3.86 6.87
N LEU A 115 -19.32 -3.26 5.84
CA LEU A 115 -19.71 -3.46 4.44
C LEU A 115 -18.89 -4.55 3.73
N ALA A 116 -17.89 -5.13 4.38
CA ALA A 116 -16.92 -6.03 3.75
C ALA A 116 -17.59 -7.21 3.03
N THR A 117 -18.55 -7.88 3.66
CA THR A 117 -19.27 -9.01 3.05
C THR A 117 -20.04 -8.59 1.80
N PHE A 118 -20.75 -7.45 1.87
CA PHE A 118 -21.52 -6.93 0.74
C PHE A 118 -20.63 -6.50 -0.41
N ARG A 119 -19.55 -5.79 -0.13
CA ARG A 119 -18.56 -5.37 -1.14
C ARG A 119 -17.86 -6.56 -1.74
N GLY A 120 -17.41 -7.51 -0.91
CA GLY A 120 -16.72 -8.72 -1.35
C GLY A 120 -17.56 -9.53 -2.34
N SER A 121 -18.84 -9.77 -2.04
CA SER A 121 -19.73 -10.51 -2.94
C SER A 121 -19.97 -9.81 -4.29
N ARG A 122 -19.89 -8.48 -4.34
CA ARG A 122 -20.10 -7.70 -5.58
C ARG A 122 -18.82 -7.46 -6.38
N SER A 123 -17.67 -7.48 -5.74
CA SER A 123 -16.38 -7.09 -6.35
C SER A 123 -15.47 -8.28 -6.59
N ALA A 124 -15.73 -9.44 -5.97
CA ALA A 124 -14.85 -10.61 -6.03
C ALA A 124 -14.50 -11.01 -7.48
N PHE A 125 -15.48 -11.02 -8.37
CA PHE A 125 -15.26 -11.39 -9.77
C PHE A 125 -14.29 -10.46 -10.49
N ALA A 126 -14.24 -9.18 -10.13
CA ALA A 126 -13.38 -8.18 -10.76
C ALA A 126 -11.91 -8.30 -10.31
N PHE A 127 -11.68 -8.85 -9.12
CA PHE A 127 -10.36 -8.89 -8.50
C PHE A 127 -9.75 -10.29 -8.43
N THR A 128 -10.56 -11.37 -8.55
CA THR A 128 -10.10 -12.74 -8.36
C THR A 128 -8.91 -13.09 -9.26
N ASP A 129 -8.99 -12.80 -10.54
CA ASP A 129 -7.93 -13.12 -11.50
C ASP A 129 -6.65 -12.29 -11.24
N LYS A 130 -6.81 -11.03 -10.82
CA LYS A 130 -5.68 -10.15 -10.54
C LYS A 130 -4.92 -10.61 -9.29
N PHE A 131 -5.66 -10.98 -8.24
CA PHE A 131 -5.06 -11.52 -7.02
C PHE A 131 -4.42 -12.89 -7.25
N ALA A 132 -5.06 -13.77 -8.03
CA ALA A 132 -4.48 -15.07 -8.36
C ALA A 132 -3.13 -14.94 -9.09
N ARG A 133 -3.02 -14.00 -10.03
CA ARG A 133 -1.75 -13.72 -10.72
C ARG A 133 -0.70 -13.15 -9.78
N ALA A 134 -1.09 -12.19 -8.92
CA ALA A 134 -0.16 -11.61 -7.93
C ALA A 134 0.39 -12.66 -6.97
N PHE A 135 -0.46 -13.57 -6.49
CA PHE A 135 -0.01 -14.67 -5.62
C PHE A 135 0.95 -15.62 -6.34
N ALA A 136 0.75 -15.87 -7.63
CA ALA A 136 1.68 -16.68 -8.42
C ALA A 136 3.05 -15.99 -8.59
N ASP A 137 3.05 -14.65 -8.72
CA ASP A 137 4.28 -13.86 -8.86
C ASP A 137 5.06 -13.71 -7.54
N TYR A 138 4.40 -13.94 -6.37
CA TYR A 138 5.04 -13.81 -5.04
C TYR A 138 5.55 -15.16 -4.49
N ALA A 139 5.18 -16.27 -5.11
CA ALA A 139 5.59 -17.62 -4.72
C ALA A 139 6.98 -17.99 -5.27
#